data_8362467083b34de776b50b3c7171f4b7
#
_entry.id   8362467083b34de776b50b3c7171f4b7
#
_cell.length_a   1.000
_cell.length_b   1.000
_cell.length_c   1.000
_cell.angle_alpha   90.00
_cell.angle_beta   90.00
_cell.angle_gamma   90.00
#
_symmetry.space_group_name_H-M   'P 1'
#
loop_
_entity.id
_entity.type
_entity.pdbx_description
1 polymer ?
#
loop_
_entity_poly.entity_id
_entity_poly.type
_entity_poly.pdbx_seq_one_letter_code
_entity_poly.pdbx_strand_id
1 'polypeptide(L)'
;LKPKPMVKIGDYPILWHIMKSFSCYGINEFVATLGYKSEVVKNYFLNFKKFSGDLSIDLKTGKTLQNKKNFEDWKIHLLDTGKNTQTGGRIKQAMNFCSGERIMATYGDALANVNITNLIEFHKSHGKLATLTAVRPPSRFGDVNIDEGRVIDFKEKSQTGKGWINGGYFVLEPEIIDYIPSLNTPFEESPLQTLSKE
;
A
#
# COMPACT_ATOMS: atom_id res chain seq x y z
N LEU A 1 10.84 17.53 -5.40
CA LEU A 1 10.54 16.09 -5.51
C LEU A 1 9.29 15.77 -4.70
N LYS A 2 8.33 15.04 -5.29
CA LYS A 2 7.14 14.54 -4.58
C LYS A 2 7.46 13.17 -3.97
N PRO A 3 6.86 12.79 -2.81
CA PRO A 3 6.96 11.43 -2.31
C PRO A 3 6.24 10.49 -3.28
N LYS A 4 6.74 9.26 -3.43
CA LYS A 4 6.23 8.27 -4.41
C LYS A 4 4.71 8.06 -4.33
N PRO A 5 4.07 7.93 -3.15
CA PRO A 5 2.61 7.77 -3.04
C PRO A 5 1.81 8.94 -3.63
N MET A 6 2.44 10.11 -3.77
CA MET A 6 1.80 11.32 -4.29
C MET A 6 2.09 11.58 -5.78
N VAL A 7 2.73 10.64 -6.47
CA VAL A 7 2.83 10.65 -7.94
C VAL A 7 1.44 10.40 -8.50
N LYS A 8 1.02 11.25 -9.45
CA LYS A 8 -0.31 11.16 -10.03
C LYS A 8 -0.38 10.12 -11.17
N ILE A 9 -1.50 9.41 -11.19
CA ILE A 9 -1.99 8.62 -12.32
C ILE A 9 -3.32 9.28 -12.71
N GLY A 10 -3.37 9.93 -13.87
CA GLY A 10 -4.47 10.83 -14.20
C GLY A 10 -4.56 12.00 -13.20
N ASP A 11 -5.74 12.24 -12.67
CA ASP A 11 -5.99 13.38 -11.77
C ASP A 11 -5.62 13.13 -10.31
N TYR A 12 -5.46 11.87 -9.91
CA TYR A 12 -5.29 11.47 -8.51
C TYR A 12 -3.93 10.82 -8.24
N PRO A 13 -3.38 10.96 -7.00
CA PRO A 13 -2.15 10.29 -6.63
C PRO A 13 -2.32 8.77 -6.50
N ILE A 14 -1.22 8.01 -6.64
CA ILE A 14 -1.23 6.55 -6.46
C ILE A 14 -1.90 6.16 -5.15
N LEU A 15 -1.63 6.87 -4.06
CA LEU A 15 -2.22 6.60 -2.74
C LEU A 15 -3.76 6.66 -2.77
N TRP A 16 -4.34 7.61 -3.50
CA TRP A 16 -5.80 7.68 -3.67
C TRP A 16 -6.33 6.44 -4.41
N HIS A 17 -5.65 6.00 -5.47
CA HIS A 17 -6.05 4.82 -6.24
C HIS A 17 -5.97 3.54 -5.39
N ILE A 18 -4.96 3.42 -4.53
CA ILE A 18 -4.84 2.32 -3.58
C ILE A 18 -6.06 2.32 -2.64
N MET A 19 -6.34 3.44 -1.99
CA MET A 19 -7.50 3.56 -1.11
C MET A 19 -8.81 3.27 -1.85
N LYS A 20 -8.95 3.75 -3.10
CA LYS A 20 -10.12 3.48 -3.93
C LYS A 20 -10.28 2.00 -4.24
N SER A 21 -9.20 1.27 -4.51
CA SER A 21 -9.27 -0.17 -4.75
C SER A 21 -9.79 -0.94 -3.54
N PHE A 22 -9.35 -0.59 -2.33
CA PHE A 22 -9.89 -1.17 -1.09
C PHE A 22 -11.34 -0.77 -0.82
N SER A 23 -11.68 0.49 -1.10
CA SER A 23 -13.04 1.02 -0.92
C SER A 23 -14.07 0.29 -1.78
N CYS A 24 -13.70 -0.21 -2.96
CA CYS A 24 -14.56 -1.05 -3.80
C CYS A 24 -14.97 -2.37 -3.13
N TYR A 25 -14.25 -2.79 -2.08
CA TYR A 25 -14.55 -3.96 -1.25
C TYR A 25 -15.13 -3.59 0.12
N GLY A 26 -15.56 -2.33 0.30
CA GLY A 26 -16.18 -1.85 1.53
C GLY A 26 -15.19 -1.45 2.64
N ILE A 27 -13.90 -1.40 2.36
CA ILE A 27 -12.88 -0.96 3.32
C ILE A 27 -12.68 0.54 3.14
N ASN A 28 -13.18 1.33 4.09
CA ASN A 28 -13.24 2.78 4.02
C ASN A 28 -12.47 3.49 5.16
N GLU A 29 -11.82 2.74 6.05
CA GLU A 29 -10.97 3.30 7.08
C GLU A 29 -9.49 2.95 6.79
N PHE A 30 -8.65 3.97 6.74
CA PHE A 30 -7.27 3.86 6.29
C PHE A 30 -6.31 4.48 7.29
N VAL A 31 -5.19 3.80 7.54
CA VAL A 31 -4.06 4.31 8.31
C VAL A 31 -2.86 4.46 7.39
N ALA A 32 -2.47 5.69 7.08
CA ALA A 32 -1.27 5.99 6.31
C ALA A 32 -0.11 6.30 7.25
N THR A 33 0.90 5.44 7.26
CA THR A 33 2.13 5.62 8.05
C THR A 33 3.10 6.52 7.30
N LEU A 34 3.29 7.73 7.80
CA LEU A 34 4.02 8.80 7.14
C LEU A 34 5.44 8.97 7.71
N GLY A 35 6.36 9.35 6.85
CA GLY A 35 7.73 9.69 7.19
C GLY A 35 8.21 10.87 6.36
N TYR A 36 9.12 10.61 5.42
CA TYR A 36 9.65 11.63 4.52
C TYR A 36 8.55 12.40 3.78
N LYS A 37 8.56 13.73 3.90
CA LYS A 37 7.57 14.63 3.28
C LYS A 37 6.12 14.33 3.67
N SER A 38 5.89 14.00 4.93
CA SER A 38 4.54 13.75 5.47
C SER A 38 3.59 14.92 5.25
N GLU A 39 4.11 16.14 5.25
CA GLU A 39 3.35 17.38 5.02
C GLU A 39 2.67 17.42 3.65
N VAL A 40 3.27 16.81 2.63
CA VAL A 40 2.67 16.75 1.28
C VAL A 40 1.41 15.88 1.27
N VAL A 41 1.45 14.74 1.96
CA VAL A 41 0.29 13.84 2.09
C VAL A 41 -0.80 14.48 2.96
N LYS A 42 -0.40 15.07 4.10
CA LYS A 42 -1.32 15.77 5.01
C LYS A 42 -2.03 16.93 4.29
N ASN A 43 -1.29 17.77 3.57
CA ASN A 43 -1.87 18.87 2.82
C ASN A 43 -2.83 18.42 1.72
N TYR A 44 -2.54 17.31 1.05
CA TYR A 44 -3.43 16.75 0.04
C TYR A 44 -4.80 16.40 0.64
N PHE A 45 -4.84 15.62 1.73
CA PHE A 45 -6.11 15.19 2.34
C PHE A 45 -6.82 16.32 3.08
N LEU A 46 -6.10 17.22 3.75
CA LEU A 46 -6.70 18.41 4.39
C LEU A 46 -7.41 19.31 3.39
N ASN A 47 -6.89 19.42 2.18
CA ASN A 47 -7.46 20.26 1.14
C ASN A 47 -8.29 19.48 0.11
N PHE A 48 -8.44 18.17 0.29
CA PHE A 48 -9.12 17.30 -0.67
C PHE A 48 -10.52 17.84 -1.04
N LYS A 49 -11.31 18.18 -0.03
CA LYS A 49 -12.65 18.76 -0.24
C LYS A 49 -12.58 20.12 -0.93
N LYS A 50 -11.66 20.99 -0.53
CA LYS A 50 -11.55 22.35 -1.07
C LYS A 50 -11.24 22.40 -2.57
N PHE A 51 -10.48 21.42 -3.06
CA PHE A 51 -10.07 21.33 -4.46
C PHE A 51 -10.92 20.35 -5.28
N SER A 52 -11.94 19.76 -4.68
CA SER A 52 -12.85 18.83 -5.36
C SER A 52 -14.19 19.52 -5.62
N GLY A 53 -14.51 19.81 -6.89
CA GLY A 53 -15.77 20.45 -7.30
C GLY A 53 -15.68 21.98 -7.40
N ASP A 54 -16.84 22.61 -7.51
CA ASP A 54 -16.95 24.05 -7.72
C ASP A 54 -16.80 24.81 -6.39
N LEU A 55 -16.05 25.90 -6.41
CA LEU A 55 -15.81 26.73 -5.26
C LEU A 55 -16.14 28.19 -5.59
N SER A 56 -17.04 28.80 -4.81
CA SER A 56 -17.31 30.23 -4.84
C SER A 56 -16.67 30.91 -3.65
N ILE A 57 -15.93 31.99 -3.89
CA ILE A 57 -15.24 32.75 -2.85
C ILE A 57 -15.69 34.20 -2.92
N ASP A 58 -16.21 34.71 -1.83
CA ASP A 58 -16.43 36.15 -1.62
C ASP A 58 -15.16 36.75 -1.00
N LEU A 59 -14.37 37.43 -1.80
CA LEU A 59 -13.10 38.01 -1.36
C LEU A 59 -13.28 39.17 -0.35
N LYS A 60 -14.46 39.82 -0.32
CA LYS A 60 -14.74 40.91 0.62
C LYS A 60 -15.01 40.39 2.03
N THR A 61 -15.70 39.27 2.15
CA THR A 61 -16.11 38.68 3.43
C THR A 61 -15.28 37.49 3.85
N GLY A 62 -14.47 36.92 2.95
CA GLY A 62 -13.73 35.70 3.15
C GLY A 62 -14.60 34.44 3.17
N LYS A 63 -15.90 34.56 2.91
CA LYS A 63 -16.82 33.42 2.89
C LYS A 63 -16.57 32.53 1.68
N THR A 64 -16.59 31.23 1.90
CA THR A 64 -16.48 30.21 0.86
C THR A 64 -17.72 29.35 0.83
N LEU A 65 -18.24 29.08 -0.37
CA LEU A 65 -19.31 28.14 -0.64
C LEU A 65 -18.77 27.07 -1.59
N GLN A 66 -18.94 25.82 -1.21
CA GLN A 66 -18.54 24.70 -2.02
C GLN A 66 -19.77 23.93 -2.47
N ASN A 67 -19.97 23.80 -3.78
CA ASN A 67 -21.02 22.97 -4.33
C ASN A 67 -20.61 21.50 -4.22
N LYS A 68 -21.44 20.75 -3.52
CA LYS A 68 -21.17 19.37 -3.11
C LYS A 68 -21.21 18.44 -4.32
N LYS A 69 -20.07 17.87 -4.71
CA LYS A 69 -20.02 16.62 -5.45
C LYS A 69 -19.82 15.47 -4.47
N ASN A 70 -20.15 14.27 -4.89
CA ASN A 70 -19.95 13.07 -4.08
C ASN A 70 -18.46 12.95 -3.66
N PHE A 71 -18.19 13.07 -2.39
CA PHE A 71 -16.87 12.82 -1.82
C PHE A 71 -16.73 11.34 -1.51
N GLU A 72 -15.47 10.88 -1.44
CA GLU A 72 -15.18 9.55 -0.91
C GLU A 72 -15.63 9.47 0.55
N ASP A 73 -16.29 8.38 0.90
CA ASP A 73 -16.70 8.08 2.28
C ASP A 73 -15.55 7.37 3.01
N TRP A 74 -14.45 8.09 3.17
CA TRP A 74 -13.24 7.56 3.79
C TRP A 74 -12.91 8.24 5.10
N LYS A 75 -12.52 7.44 6.08
CA LYS A 75 -11.85 7.88 7.30
C LYS A 75 -10.36 7.61 7.17
N ILE A 76 -9.54 8.64 7.28
CA ILE A 76 -8.12 8.56 7.00
C ILE A 76 -7.33 9.05 8.22
N HIS A 77 -6.48 8.19 8.75
CA HIS A 77 -5.54 8.49 9.81
C HIS A 77 -4.14 8.68 9.21
N LEU A 78 -3.53 9.83 9.45
CA LEU A 78 -2.22 10.21 8.93
C LEU A 78 -1.21 10.18 10.07
N LEU A 79 -0.63 9.00 10.35
CA LEU A 79 0.30 8.79 11.45
C LEU A 79 1.70 9.24 11.07
N ASP A 80 2.29 10.10 11.87
CA ASP A 80 3.71 10.41 11.76
C ASP A 80 4.51 9.31 12.47
N THR A 81 5.06 8.41 11.69
CA THR A 81 5.81 7.25 12.21
C THR A 81 7.32 7.47 12.24
N GLY A 82 7.77 8.68 11.86
CA GLY A 82 9.18 9.05 11.82
C GLY A 82 9.84 8.83 10.48
N LYS A 83 10.78 9.71 10.15
CA LYS A 83 11.45 9.74 8.85
C LYS A 83 12.28 8.48 8.57
N ASN A 84 12.96 7.96 9.59
CA ASN A 84 13.92 6.87 9.46
C ASN A 84 13.32 5.49 9.83
N THR A 85 12.05 5.44 10.20
CA THR A 85 11.36 4.19 10.55
C THR A 85 11.23 3.29 9.34
N GLN A 86 11.60 2.03 9.47
CA GLN A 86 11.52 1.01 8.44
C GLN A 86 10.11 0.41 8.33
N THR A 87 9.86 -0.40 7.30
CA THR A 87 8.54 -0.97 6.98
C THR A 87 7.92 -1.74 8.15
N GLY A 88 8.66 -2.59 8.83
CA GLY A 88 8.19 -3.29 10.03
C GLY A 88 7.84 -2.34 11.16
N GLY A 89 8.70 -1.36 11.45
CA GLY A 89 8.42 -0.37 12.48
C GLY A 89 7.15 0.44 12.21
N ARG A 90 6.83 0.71 10.93
CA ARG A 90 5.57 1.38 10.55
C ARG A 90 4.37 0.48 10.76
N ILE A 91 4.47 -0.80 10.40
CA ILE A 91 3.42 -1.80 10.67
C ILE A 91 3.17 -1.89 12.18
N LYS A 92 4.23 -1.99 13.00
CA LYS A 92 4.12 -2.04 14.47
C LYS A 92 3.37 -0.82 15.04
N GLN A 93 3.70 0.37 14.57
CA GLN A 93 3.01 1.60 15.01
C GLN A 93 1.56 1.65 14.52
N ALA A 94 1.27 1.21 13.30
CA ALA A 94 -0.09 1.12 12.79
C ALA A 94 -0.94 0.11 13.57
N MET A 95 -0.40 -1.07 13.88
CA MET A 95 -1.06 -2.09 14.71
C MET A 95 -1.40 -1.57 16.10
N ASN A 96 -0.45 -0.88 16.76
CA ASN A 96 -0.69 -0.27 18.05
C ASN A 96 -1.79 0.81 17.98
N PHE A 97 -1.85 1.57 16.90
CA PHE A 97 -2.91 2.55 16.66
C PHE A 97 -4.27 1.87 16.47
N CYS A 98 -4.34 0.75 15.78
CA CYS A 98 -5.54 -0.04 15.55
C CYS A 98 -5.94 -0.92 16.76
N SER A 99 -5.35 -0.73 17.92
CA SER A 99 -5.70 -1.41 19.18
C SER A 99 -5.66 -2.94 19.11
N GLY A 100 -4.77 -3.49 18.31
CA GLY A 100 -4.60 -4.94 18.17
C GLY A 100 -5.64 -5.62 17.32
N GLU A 101 -6.26 -4.92 16.38
CA GLU A 101 -7.13 -5.53 15.38
C GLU A 101 -6.30 -6.12 14.22
N ARG A 102 -6.86 -7.14 13.54
CA ARG A 102 -6.34 -7.61 12.26
C ARG A 102 -6.32 -6.48 11.25
N ILE A 103 -5.22 -6.29 10.55
CA ILE A 103 -5.10 -5.25 9.53
C ILE A 103 -4.78 -5.82 8.15
N MET A 104 -5.15 -5.08 7.13
CA MET A 104 -4.57 -5.22 5.81
C MET A 104 -3.48 -4.18 5.61
N ALA A 105 -2.36 -4.58 5.06
CA ALA A 105 -1.25 -3.68 4.77
C ALA A 105 -0.85 -3.76 3.30
N THR A 106 -0.43 -2.61 2.75
CA THR A 106 0.13 -2.54 1.40
C THR A 106 1.15 -1.41 1.30
N TYR A 107 1.98 -1.45 0.26
CA TYR A 107 2.88 -0.34 -0.04
C TYR A 107 2.11 0.85 -0.63
N GLY A 108 2.59 2.05 -0.35
CA GLY A 108 1.93 3.29 -0.78
C GLY A 108 2.25 3.72 -2.21
N ASP A 109 3.00 2.93 -2.97
CA ASP A 109 3.54 3.31 -4.29
C ASP A 109 3.36 2.22 -5.37
N ALA A 110 2.53 1.21 -5.10
CA ALA A 110 2.22 0.15 -6.04
C ALA A 110 0.72 -0.17 -6.07
N LEU A 111 0.20 -0.48 -7.26
CA LEU A 111 -1.17 -0.93 -7.49
C LEU A 111 -1.13 -2.32 -8.11
N ALA A 112 -2.06 -3.18 -7.68
CA ALA A 112 -2.28 -4.48 -8.30
C ALA A 112 -3.77 -4.83 -8.33
N ASN A 113 -4.17 -5.68 -9.25
CA ASN A 113 -5.52 -6.20 -9.33
C ASN A 113 -5.66 -7.41 -8.41
N VAL A 114 -5.76 -7.16 -7.11
CA VAL A 114 -5.94 -8.18 -6.06
C VAL A 114 -7.40 -8.24 -5.65
N ASN A 115 -7.99 -9.45 -5.63
CA ASN A 115 -9.30 -9.65 -5.05
C ASN A 115 -9.17 -9.65 -3.52
N ILE A 116 -9.54 -8.54 -2.89
CA ILE A 116 -9.39 -8.33 -1.44
C ILE A 116 -10.28 -9.29 -0.64
N THR A 117 -11.50 -9.58 -1.11
CA THR A 117 -12.39 -10.54 -0.45
C THR A 117 -11.75 -11.92 -0.39
N ASN A 118 -11.28 -12.42 -1.52
CA ASN A 118 -10.62 -13.75 -1.57
C ASN A 118 -9.36 -13.79 -0.71
N LEU A 119 -8.59 -12.70 -0.66
CA LEU A 119 -7.39 -12.63 0.19
C LEU A 119 -7.74 -12.73 1.67
N ILE A 120 -8.80 -12.05 2.13
CA ILE A 120 -9.26 -12.11 3.51
C ILE A 120 -9.83 -13.50 3.83
N GLU A 121 -10.62 -14.08 2.93
CA GLU A 121 -11.19 -15.44 3.11
C GLU A 121 -10.08 -16.49 3.18
N PHE A 122 -9.11 -16.42 2.29
CA PHE A 122 -7.95 -17.29 2.32
C PHE A 122 -7.19 -17.17 3.63
N HIS A 123 -6.92 -15.95 4.10
CA HIS A 123 -6.26 -15.71 5.39
C HIS A 123 -7.02 -16.39 6.54
N LYS A 124 -8.34 -16.22 6.60
CA LYS A 124 -9.18 -16.83 7.64
C LYS A 124 -9.16 -18.36 7.58
N SER A 125 -9.00 -18.94 6.40
CA SER A 125 -9.09 -20.41 6.20
C SER A 125 -7.91 -21.19 6.78
N HIS A 126 -6.72 -20.58 6.87
CA HIS A 126 -5.50 -21.28 7.31
C HIS A 126 -5.06 -20.95 8.74
N GLY A 127 -5.59 -19.86 9.36
CA GLY A 127 -5.32 -19.49 10.75
C GLY A 127 -3.87 -19.09 11.07
N LYS A 128 -3.07 -18.74 10.06
CA LYS A 128 -1.68 -18.25 10.25
C LYS A 128 -1.65 -16.75 10.53
N LEU A 129 -0.56 -16.27 11.12
CA LEU A 129 -0.41 -14.87 11.53
C LEU A 129 -0.31 -13.89 10.36
N ALA A 130 0.15 -14.34 9.22
CA ALA A 130 0.34 -13.49 8.04
C ALA A 130 -0.07 -14.21 6.76
N THR A 131 -0.68 -13.46 5.85
CA THR A 131 -0.87 -13.86 4.45
C THR A 131 -0.29 -12.76 3.58
N LEU A 132 0.47 -13.13 2.57
CA LEU A 132 0.95 -12.22 1.54
C LEU A 132 0.47 -12.64 0.15
N THR A 133 0.24 -11.68 -0.71
CA THR A 133 -0.03 -11.93 -2.12
C THR A 133 1.28 -12.17 -2.85
N ALA A 134 1.40 -13.34 -3.48
CA ALA A 134 2.53 -13.65 -4.36
C ALA A 134 2.12 -13.45 -5.82
N VAL A 135 3.00 -12.86 -6.62
CA VAL A 135 2.75 -12.58 -8.03
C VAL A 135 3.93 -13.04 -8.88
N ARG A 136 3.65 -13.36 -10.15
CA ARG A 136 4.70 -13.56 -11.16
C ARG A 136 4.77 -12.30 -12.02
N PRO A 137 5.82 -11.49 -11.87
CA PRO A 137 5.96 -10.31 -12.71
C PRO A 137 6.20 -10.73 -14.16
N PRO A 138 5.68 -9.96 -15.14
CA PRO A 138 6.10 -10.13 -16.51
C PRO A 138 7.61 -9.89 -16.62
N SER A 139 8.30 -10.70 -17.43
CA SER A 139 9.70 -10.46 -17.71
C SER A 139 9.87 -9.06 -18.35
N ARG A 140 10.84 -8.29 -17.85
CA ARG A 140 11.16 -6.97 -18.44
C ARG A 140 11.93 -7.10 -19.75
N PHE A 141 12.59 -8.24 -19.95
CA PHE A 141 13.45 -8.55 -21.09
C PHE A 141 13.08 -9.93 -21.63
N GLY A 142 13.52 -10.23 -22.83
CA GLY A 142 13.40 -11.57 -23.38
C GLY A 142 14.25 -12.58 -22.56
N ASP A 143 13.69 -13.75 -22.31
CA ASP A 143 14.41 -14.86 -21.68
C ASP A 143 15.27 -15.56 -22.73
N VAL A 144 16.52 -15.84 -22.37
CA VAL A 144 17.50 -16.49 -23.27
C VAL A 144 18.00 -17.77 -22.58
N ASN A 145 17.82 -18.91 -23.24
CA ASN A 145 18.47 -20.13 -22.86
C ASN A 145 19.75 -20.29 -23.65
N ILE A 146 20.87 -20.48 -22.95
CA ILE A 146 22.20 -20.64 -23.56
C ILE A 146 22.73 -22.02 -23.21
N ASP A 147 23.18 -22.75 -24.23
CA ASP A 147 23.91 -24.00 -24.09
C ASP A 147 25.21 -23.92 -24.90
N GLU A 148 26.34 -24.26 -24.27
CA GLU A 148 27.69 -24.16 -24.82
C GLU A 148 28.01 -22.86 -25.58
N GLY A 149 27.50 -21.72 -25.04
CA GLY A 149 27.69 -20.39 -25.64
C GLY A 149 26.78 -20.08 -26.84
N ARG A 150 25.84 -20.96 -27.17
CA ARG A 150 24.83 -20.74 -28.21
C ARG A 150 23.46 -20.47 -27.60
N VAL A 151 22.73 -19.51 -28.17
CA VAL A 151 21.31 -19.29 -27.83
C VAL A 151 20.48 -20.40 -28.44
N ILE A 152 19.89 -21.24 -27.60
CA ILE A 152 19.04 -22.37 -28.03
C ILE A 152 17.54 -22.07 -27.95
N ASP A 153 17.15 -21.06 -27.16
CA ASP A 153 15.76 -20.61 -27.07
C ASP A 153 15.73 -19.12 -26.69
N PHE A 154 14.79 -18.40 -27.28
CA PHE A 154 14.51 -16.99 -26.97
C PHE A 154 13.01 -16.79 -26.86
N LYS A 155 12.55 -16.25 -25.73
CA LYS A 155 11.14 -15.92 -25.47
C LYS A 155 11.00 -14.47 -25.08
N GLU A 156 10.42 -13.66 -25.95
CA GLU A 156 10.13 -12.26 -25.65
C GLU A 156 9.05 -12.16 -24.59
N LYS A 157 9.35 -11.46 -23.49
CA LYS A 157 8.43 -11.15 -22.39
C LYS A 157 7.61 -12.36 -21.88
N SER A 158 8.25 -13.52 -21.78
CA SER A 158 7.59 -14.70 -21.26
C SER A 158 7.17 -14.50 -19.80
N GLN A 159 5.96 -14.93 -19.44
CA GLN A 159 5.54 -14.96 -18.02
C GLN A 159 6.22 -16.09 -17.21
N THR A 160 7.08 -16.85 -17.85
CA THR A 160 7.79 -17.99 -17.24
C THR A 160 9.04 -17.56 -16.48
N GLY A 161 9.22 -16.25 -16.20
CA GLY A 161 10.28 -15.72 -15.34
C GLY A 161 10.32 -16.47 -14.02
N LYS A 162 11.49 -16.89 -13.63
CA LYS A 162 11.77 -17.77 -12.50
C LYS A 162 11.30 -17.12 -11.18
N GLY A 163 10.25 -17.68 -10.57
CA GLY A 163 9.89 -17.44 -9.19
C GLY A 163 8.69 -16.50 -8.97
N TRP A 164 8.15 -16.64 -7.76
CA TRP A 164 7.14 -15.75 -7.21
C TRP A 164 7.83 -14.60 -6.49
N ILE A 165 7.24 -13.41 -6.55
CA ILE A 165 7.71 -12.25 -5.79
C ILE A 165 6.60 -11.73 -4.89
N ASN A 166 6.99 -10.96 -3.86
CA ASN A 166 6.06 -10.27 -2.99
C ASN A 166 5.23 -9.24 -3.81
N GLY A 167 3.92 -9.46 -3.86
CA GLY A 167 2.95 -8.59 -4.54
C GLY A 167 2.51 -7.40 -3.71
N GLY A 168 2.96 -7.29 -2.46
CA GLY A 168 2.79 -6.11 -1.62
C GLY A 168 1.43 -5.95 -0.96
N TYR A 169 0.58 -6.96 -0.95
CA TYR A 169 -0.69 -6.97 -0.20
C TYR A 169 -0.62 -8.03 0.88
N PHE A 170 -0.92 -7.63 2.11
CA PHE A 170 -0.82 -8.47 3.31
C PHE A 170 -2.12 -8.45 4.10
N VAL A 171 -2.43 -9.55 4.76
CA VAL A 171 -3.34 -9.61 5.90
C VAL A 171 -2.52 -10.07 7.10
N LEU A 172 -2.59 -9.32 8.19
CA LEU A 172 -1.71 -9.47 9.34
C LEU A 172 -2.54 -9.54 10.63
N GLU A 173 -2.29 -10.56 11.44
CA GLU A 173 -2.84 -10.68 12.79
C GLU A 173 -2.07 -9.79 13.77
N PRO A 174 -2.68 -9.42 14.91
CA PRO A 174 -2.05 -8.54 15.90
C PRO A 174 -0.69 -9.03 16.42
N GLU A 175 -0.54 -10.34 16.57
CA GLU A 175 0.66 -11.00 17.11
C GLU A 175 1.90 -10.81 16.23
N ILE A 176 1.72 -10.29 15.01
CA ILE A 176 2.83 -9.91 14.11
C ILE A 176 3.79 -8.93 14.78
N ILE A 177 3.33 -8.12 15.73
CA ILE A 177 4.18 -7.15 16.44
C ILE A 177 5.33 -7.79 17.20
N ASP A 178 5.18 -9.05 17.62
CA ASP A 178 6.20 -9.80 18.37
C ASP A 178 7.39 -10.19 17.49
N TYR A 179 7.16 -10.27 16.16
CA TYR A 179 8.20 -10.53 15.17
C TYR A 179 8.94 -9.27 14.72
N ILE A 180 8.53 -8.09 15.21
CA ILE A 180 9.14 -6.80 14.87
C ILE A 180 9.87 -6.23 16.09
N PRO A 181 11.17 -6.51 16.25
CA PRO A 181 11.91 -6.17 17.47
C PRO A 181 12.13 -4.67 17.62
N SER A 182 12.21 -3.90 16.55
CA SER A 182 12.48 -2.47 16.61
C SER A 182 11.82 -1.67 15.48
N LEU A 183 11.79 -0.34 15.64
CA LEU A 183 11.31 0.56 14.58
C LEU A 183 12.22 0.60 13.34
N ASN A 184 13.45 0.14 13.48
CA ASN A 184 14.43 0.07 12.39
C ASN A 184 14.44 -1.29 11.68
N THR A 185 13.48 -2.16 11.95
CA THR A 185 13.38 -3.48 11.35
C THR A 185 12.59 -3.39 10.03
N PRO A 186 13.18 -3.75 8.87
CA PRO A 186 12.43 -3.97 7.64
C PRO A 186 11.52 -5.18 7.80
N PHE A 187 10.25 -5.07 7.39
CA PHE A 187 9.28 -6.16 7.50
C PHE A 187 9.65 -7.35 6.60
N GLU A 188 10.24 -7.06 5.46
CA GLU A 188 10.62 -7.99 4.41
C GLU A 188 11.84 -8.88 4.77
N GLU A 189 12.56 -8.51 5.82
CA GLU A 189 13.73 -9.25 6.31
C GLU A 189 13.36 -10.24 7.42
N SER A 190 13.91 -10.05 8.63
CA SER A 190 13.73 -11.02 9.73
C SER A 190 12.26 -11.37 10.05
N PRO A 191 11.29 -10.44 10.06
CA PRO A 191 9.90 -10.80 10.35
C PRO A 191 9.33 -11.80 9.36
N LEU A 192 9.33 -11.49 8.05
CA LEU A 192 8.79 -12.40 7.03
C LEU A 192 9.62 -13.68 6.89
N GLN A 193 10.95 -13.62 7.06
CA GLN A 193 11.81 -14.80 7.01
C GLN A 193 11.55 -15.75 8.18
N THR A 194 11.23 -15.25 9.35
CA THR A 194 10.89 -16.09 10.50
C THR A 194 9.51 -16.71 10.32
N LEU A 195 8.51 -15.90 9.99
CA LEU A 195 7.14 -16.37 9.73
C LEU A 195 7.05 -17.41 8.61
N SER A 196 7.93 -17.35 7.62
CA SER A 196 7.93 -18.32 6.51
C SER A 196 8.41 -19.72 6.91
N LYS A 197 8.97 -19.89 8.12
CA LYS A 197 9.46 -21.17 8.66
C LYS A 197 8.50 -21.80 9.66
N GLU A 198 7.45 -21.10 10.06
CA GLU A 198 6.37 -21.53 10.95
C GLU A 198 5.09 -21.90 10.17
#